data_eafa252d004ac4adc5ffc215320586f7
#
_entry.id   eafa252d004ac4adc5ffc215320586f7
#
_cell.length_a   1.000
_cell.length_b   1.000
_cell.length_c   1.000
_cell.angle_alpha   90.00
_cell.angle_beta   90.00
_cell.angle_gamma   90.00
#
_symmetry.space_group_name_H-M   'P 1'
#
loop_
_entity.id
_entity.type
_entity.pdbx_description
1 polymer ?
#
loop_
_entity_poly.entity_id
_entity_poly.type
_entity_poly.pdbx_seq_one_letter_code
_entity_poly.pdbx_strand_id
1 'polypeptide(L)'
;MMSVSGRAAAQPIEMLIAKGIVFTIVGTCMLIGAALCAQSTREFMRTSVVVPGRVVKLNAGPHHPEIAFTTLAGEHVEYPQGGDVSVEDGATVEVRYAPDAPEMTARLNTFGAIWGDALTIGGMGAVFFVGGVGQLWSGVRMWRSGRKRT
;
A
#
# COMPACT_ATOMS: atom_id res chain seq x y z
N MET A 1 -23.07 41.65 20.81
CA MET A 1 -21.91 41.01 20.19
C MET A 1 -21.54 39.79 21.03
N MET A 2 -22.18 38.67 20.76
CA MET A 2 -22.01 37.44 21.57
C MET A 2 -20.90 36.60 20.94
N SER A 3 -19.79 36.48 21.67
CA SER A 3 -18.67 35.56 21.32
C SER A 3 -19.10 34.11 21.58
N VAL A 4 -19.37 33.38 20.51
CA VAL A 4 -19.56 31.93 20.58
C VAL A 4 -18.17 31.31 20.61
N SER A 5 -17.57 31.23 21.80
CA SER A 5 -16.39 30.42 22.03
C SER A 5 -16.81 28.93 22.03
N GLY A 6 -16.74 28.29 20.87
CA GLY A 6 -16.93 26.86 20.75
C GLY A 6 -15.84 26.11 21.51
N ARG A 7 -16.09 25.70 22.76
CA ARG A 7 -15.31 24.70 23.45
C ARG A 7 -15.44 23.41 22.67
N ALA A 8 -14.42 23.03 21.92
CA ALA A 8 -14.28 21.68 21.45
C ALA A 8 -14.37 20.76 22.68
N ALA A 9 -15.44 19.97 22.78
CA ALA A 9 -15.65 19.07 23.90
C ALA A 9 -14.45 18.12 23.98
N ALA A 10 -13.72 18.15 25.09
CA ALA A 10 -12.62 17.24 25.34
C ALA A 10 -13.16 15.81 25.28
N GLN A 11 -12.61 14.98 24.39
CA GLN A 11 -13.03 13.59 24.24
C GLN A 11 -12.78 12.84 25.56
N PRO A 12 -13.74 12.02 26.04
CA PRO A 12 -13.53 11.26 27.25
C PRO A 12 -12.30 10.34 27.10
N ILE A 13 -11.51 10.21 28.16
CA ILE A 13 -10.25 9.42 28.19
C ILE A 13 -10.46 7.98 27.69
N GLU A 14 -11.60 7.40 28.06
CA GLU A 14 -11.99 6.04 27.63
C GLU A 14 -12.11 5.90 26.12
N MET A 15 -12.70 6.90 25.46
CA MET A 15 -12.83 6.93 23.99
C MET A 15 -11.45 7.09 23.32
N LEU A 16 -10.56 7.87 23.91
CA LEU A 16 -9.19 8.05 23.40
C LEU A 16 -8.39 6.75 23.48
N ILE A 17 -8.50 6.04 24.60
CA ILE A 17 -7.86 4.73 24.77
C ILE A 17 -8.45 3.70 23.81
N ALA A 18 -9.79 3.62 23.69
CA ALA A 18 -10.44 2.68 22.80
C ALA A 18 -10.03 2.91 21.33
N LYS A 19 -10.02 4.14 20.86
CA LYS A 19 -9.52 4.49 19.51
C LYS A 19 -8.06 4.11 19.32
N GLY A 20 -7.22 4.38 20.34
CA GLY A 20 -5.82 4.02 20.32
C GLY A 20 -5.60 2.51 20.16
N ILE A 21 -6.38 1.69 20.88
CA ILE A 21 -6.33 0.22 20.77
C ILE A 21 -6.70 -0.21 19.34
N VAL A 22 -7.85 0.26 18.82
CA VAL A 22 -8.31 -0.10 17.47
C VAL A 22 -7.27 0.27 16.41
N PHE A 23 -6.76 1.49 16.45
CA PHE A 23 -5.76 1.96 15.47
C PHE A 23 -4.44 1.17 15.57
N THR A 24 -4.01 0.82 16.77
CA THR A 24 -2.82 -0.01 16.96
C THR A 24 -3.01 -1.42 16.37
N ILE A 25 -4.17 -2.04 16.61
CA ILE A 25 -4.49 -3.36 16.06
C ILE A 25 -4.55 -3.31 14.53
N VAL A 26 -5.29 -2.36 13.97
CA VAL A 26 -5.40 -2.19 12.52
C VAL A 26 -4.02 -1.93 11.89
N GLY A 27 -3.23 -1.02 12.46
CA GLY A 27 -1.88 -0.73 12.00
C GLY A 27 -0.97 -1.97 12.05
N THR A 28 -1.05 -2.76 13.13
CA THR A 28 -0.28 -4.00 13.26
C THR A 28 -0.67 -5.03 12.19
N CYS A 29 -1.96 -5.25 11.96
CA CYS A 29 -2.45 -6.15 10.93
C CYS A 29 -1.97 -5.72 9.53
N MET A 30 -2.02 -4.42 9.23
CA MET A 30 -1.52 -3.88 7.96
C MET A 30 -0.01 -4.06 7.79
N LEU A 31 0.78 -3.85 8.85
CA LEU A 31 2.23 -4.06 8.82
C LEU A 31 2.58 -5.54 8.59
N ILE A 32 1.85 -6.46 9.21
CA ILE A 32 2.00 -7.90 8.94
C ILE A 32 1.66 -8.20 7.48
N GLY A 33 0.54 -7.69 6.97
CA GLY A 33 0.14 -7.82 5.56
C GLY A 33 1.21 -7.29 4.60
N ALA A 34 1.79 -6.12 4.90
CA ALA A 34 2.88 -5.54 4.11
C ALA A 34 4.14 -6.42 4.11
N ALA A 35 4.48 -7.02 5.26
CA ALA A 35 5.61 -7.94 5.37
C ALA A 35 5.40 -9.21 4.54
N LEU A 36 4.20 -9.79 4.56
CA LEU A 36 3.83 -10.94 3.73
C LEU A 36 3.86 -10.58 2.23
N CYS A 37 3.32 -9.42 1.86
CA CYS A 37 3.37 -8.91 0.49
C CYS A 37 4.83 -8.72 0.02
N ALA A 38 5.69 -8.14 0.86
CA ALA A 38 7.10 -7.98 0.54
C ALA A 38 7.84 -9.32 0.40
N GLN A 39 7.49 -10.35 1.18
CA GLN A 39 8.05 -11.70 1.03
C GLN A 39 7.62 -12.33 -0.29
N SER A 40 6.34 -12.26 -0.64
CA SER A 40 5.81 -12.74 -1.92
C SER A 40 6.47 -12.02 -3.11
N THR A 41 6.64 -10.71 -3.01
CA THR A 41 7.35 -9.92 -4.04
C THR A 41 8.81 -10.37 -4.20
N ARG A 42 9.51 -10.65 -3.11
CA ARG A 42 10.89 -11.17 -3.17
C ARG A 42 10.97 -12.54 -3.84
N GLU A 43 10.03 -13.42 -3.54
CA GLU A 43 9.98 -14.74 -4.18
C GLU A 43 9.67 -14.60 -5.67
N PHE A 44 8.69 -13.78 -6.04
CA PHE A 44 8.42 -13.45 -7.43
C PHE A 44 9.67 -12.91 -8.15
N MET A 45 10.43 -12.03 -7.53
CA MET A 45 11.67 -11.48 -8.10
C MET A 45 12.75 -12.55 -8.35
N ARG A 46 12.76 -13.65 -7.59
CA ARG A 46 13.71 -14.74 -7.73
C ARG A 46 13.35 -15.72 -8.84
N THR A 47 12.06 -15.95 -9.07
CA THR A 47 11.54 -16.96 -9.98
C THR A 47 11.10 -16.38 -11.32
N SER A 48 10.86 -15.08 -11.39
CA SER A 48 10.38 -14.39 -12.59
C SER A 48 11.51 -14.06 -13.58
N VAL A 49 11.12 -13.92 -14.83
CA VAL A 49 11.99 -13.51 -15.95
C VAL A 49 11.55 -12.15 -16.50
N VAL A 50 12.45 -11.46 -17.17
CA VAL A 50 12.19 -10.16 -17.78
C VAL A 50 12.32 -10.28 -19.29
N VAL A 51 11.32 -9.75 -19.99
CA VAL A 51 11.29 -9.69 -21.47
C VAL A 51 10.87 -8.29 -21.93
N PRO A 52 11.22 -7.91 -23.16
CA PRO A 52 10.68 -6.70 -23.75
C PRO A 52 9.18 -6.84 -24.01
N GLY A 53 8.43 -5.77 -23.73
CA GLY A 53 7.03 -5.62 -24.06
C GLY A 53 6.76 -4.28 -24.72
N ARG A 54 5.54 -4.05 -25.13
CA ARG A 54 5.10 -2.80 -25.76
C ARG A 54 3.75 -2.36 -25.21
N VAL A 55 3.60 -1.08 -24.99
CA VAL A 55 2.29 -0.48 -24.69
C VAL A 55 1.48 -0.47 -25.98
N VAL A 56 0.34 -1.17 -25.98
CA VAL A 56 -0.54 -1.29 -27.14
C VAL A 56 -1.74 -0.36 -27.07
N LYS A 57 -2.09 0.10 -25.86
CA LYS A 57 -3.21 0.99 -25.64
C LYS A 57 -3.15 1.68 -24.29
N LEU A 58 -3.72 2.87 -24.18
CA LEU A 58 -3.96 3.59 -22.94
C LEU A 58 -5.47 3.61 -22.65
N ASN A 59 -5.96 2.72 -21.77
CA ASN A 59 -7.39 2.53 -21.52
C ASN A 59 -8.05 3.70 -20.78
N ALA A 60 -7.37 4.28 -19.78
CA ALA A 60 -7.84 5.44 -19.00
C ALA A 60 -6.69 6.43 -18.75
N GLY A 61 -5.92 6.73 -19.79
CA GLY A 61 -4.73 7.58 -19.70
C GLY A 61 -3.46 6.80 -19.32
N PRO A 62 -2.34 7.52 -19.07
CA PRO A 62 -1.00 6.93 -18.95
C PRO A 62 -0.81 6.00 -17.76
N HIS A 63 -1.76 5.99 -16.80
CA HIS A 63 -1.72 5.16 -15.59
C HIS A 63 -2.42 3.80 -15.74
N HIS A 64 -3.09 3.56 -16.88
CA HIS A 64 -3.79 2.30 -17.16
C HIS A 64 -3.45 1.76 -18.54
N PRO A 65 -2.16 1.50 -18.82
CA PRO A 65 -1.75 0.96 -20.10
C PRO A 65 -2.14 -0.52 -20.24
N GLU A 66 -2.42 -0.91 -21.45
CA GLU A 66 -2.47 -2.31 -21.89
C GLU A 66 -1.14 -2.65 -22.54
N ILE A 67 -0.52 -3.75 -22.10
CA ILE A 67 0.83 -4.12 -22.47
C ILE A 67 0.82 -5.50 -23.10
N ALA A 68 1.42 -5.59 -24.28
CA ALA A 68 1.66 -6.86 -24.97
C ALA A 68 3.13 -7.26 -24.86
N PHE A 69 3.38 -8.54 -24.66
CA PHE A 69 4.70 -9.13 -24.68
C PHE A 69 4.66 -10.57 -25.18
N THR A 70 5.82 -11.10 -25.53
CA THR A 70 5.97 -12.52 -25.91
C THR A 70 6.82 -13.22 -24.85
N THR A 71 6.30 -14.32 -24.30
CA THR A 71 7.01 -15.12 -23.32
C THR A 71 8.23 -15.79 -23.91
N LEU A 72 9.16 -16.29 -23.08
CA LEU A 72 10.29 -17.11 -23.55
C LEU A 72 9.83 -18.40 -24.24
N ALA A 73 8.63 -18.87 -23.95
CA ALA A 73 8.02 -20.04 -24.63
C ALA A 73 7.37 -19.68 -25.98
N GLY A 74 7.36 -18.40 -26.38
CA GLY A 74 6.77 -17.94 -27.64
C GLY A 74 5.27 -17.62 -27.55
N GLU A 75 4.68 -17.64 -26.37
CA GLU A 75 3.28 -17.30 -26.15
C GLU A 75 3.10 -15.78 -26.16
N HIS A 76 2.07 -15.28 -26.85
CA HIS A 76 1.72 -13.87 -26.89
C HIS A 76 0.70 -13.55 -25.77
N VAL A 77 1.04 -12.63 -24.91
CA VAL A 77 0.24 -12.23 -23.73
C VAL A 77 -0.03 -10.73 -23.79
N GLU A 78 -1.29 -10.37 -23.55
CA GLU A 78 -1.72 -8.99 -23.32
C GLU A 78 -2.35 -8.87 -21.94
N TYR A 79 -1.99 -7.82 -21.21
CA TYR A 79 -2.53 -7.60 -19.85
C TYR A 79 -2.69 -6.11 -19.55
N PRO A 80 -3.72 -5.73 -18.78
CA PRO A 80 -3.86 -4.38 -18.26
C PRO A 80 -2.94 -4.16 -17.07
N GLN A 81 -2.08 -3.15 -17.16
CA GLN A 81 -1.22 -2.75 -16.04
C GLN A 81 -1.91 -1.67 -15.22
N GLY A 82 -2.04 -1.89 -13.93
CA GLY A 82 -2.48 -0.88 -12.96
C GLY A 82 -1.34 -0.46 -12.03
N GLY A 83 -1.64 0.46 -11.10
CA GLY A 83 -0.73 0.92 -10.05
C GLY A 83 0.04 2.17 -10.41
N ASP A 84 1.12 2.44 -9.66
CA ASP A 84 1.97 3.64 -9.81
C ASP A 84 2.90 3.53 -11.03
N VAL A 85 2.30 3.55 -12.21
CA VAL A 85 2.99 3.54 -13.48
C VAL A 85 2.52 4.70 -14.35
N SER A 86 3.41 5.23 -15.17
CA SER A 86 3.07 6.23 -16.18
C SER A 86 3.93 5.94 -17.41
N VAL A 87 3.27 5.62 -18.52
CA VAL A 87 3.93 5.26 -19.78
C VAL A 87 3.23 5.95 -20.94
N GLU A 88 3.97 6.10 -22.04
CA GLU A 88 3.46 6.65 -23.29
C GLU A 88 2.92 5.54 -24.20
N ASP A 89 1.95 5.90 -25.04
CA ASP A 89 1.41 4.98 -26.04
C ASP A 89 2.50 4.52 -27.03
N GLY A 90 2.51 3.23 -27.32
CA GLY A 90 3.52 2.62 -28.19
C GLY A 90 4.93 2.49 -27.61
N ALA A 91 5.16 2.90 -26.35
CA ALA A 91 6.45 2.79 -25.71
C ALA A 91 6.91 1.34 -25.56
N THR A 92 8.22 1.10 -25.71
CA THR A 92 8.84 -0.17 -25.35
C THR A 92 9.13 -0.19 -23.85
N VAL A 93 8.73 -1.26 -23.19
CA VAL A 93 8.83 -1.42 -21.74
C VAL A 93 9.42 -2.78 -21.41
N GLU A 94 9.93 -2.93 -20.19
CA GLU A 94 10.32 -4.24 -19.66
C GLU A 94 9.17 -4.84 -18.88
N VAL A 95 8.81 -6.07 -19.18
CA VAL A 95 7.79 -6.86 -18.50
C VAL A 95 8.44 -7.97 -17.71
N ARG A 96 8.04 -8.13 -16.46
CA ARG A 96 8.45 -9.23 -15.58
C ARG A 96 7.26 -10.14 -15.33
N TYR A 97 7.48 -11.46 -15.48
CA TYR A 97 6.43 -12.47 -15.26
C TYR A 97 7.04 -13.76 -14.71
N ALA A 98 6.23 -14.56 -14.03
CA ALA A 98 6.59 -15.92 -13.63
C ALA A 98 6.25 -16.91 -14.76
N PRO A 99 7.20 -17.76 -15.20
CA PRO A 99 7.00 -18.63 -16.37
C PRO A 99 5.85 -19.66 -16.25
N ASP A 100 5.46 -20.00 -15.04
CA ASP A 100 4.37 -20.92 -14.71
C ASP A 100 2.97 -20.28 -14.81
N ALA A 101 2.89 -18.94 -14.76
CA ALA A 101 1.62 -18.21 -14.81
C ALA A 101 1.80 -16.82 -15.46
N PRO A 102 2.16 -16.74 -16.76
CA PRO A 102 2.53 -15.47 -17.39
C PRO A 102 1.42 -14.43 -17.39
N GLU A 103 0.19 -14.81 -17.72
CA GLU A 103 -0.96 -13.88 -17.76
C GLU A 103 -1.31 -13.28 -16.39
N MET A 104 -1.21 -14.09 -15.32
CA MET A 104 -1.61 -13.69 -13.96
C MET A 104 -0.54 -12.88 -13.23
N THR A 105 0.72 -13.06 -13.62
CA THR A 105 1.86 -12.50 -12.89
C THR A 105 2.57 -11.38 -13.61
N ALA A 106 2.23 -11.15 -14.89
CA ALA A 106 2.83 -10.09 -15.71
C ALA A 106 2.67 -8.71 -15.06
N ARG A 107 3.77 -8.00 -14.96
CA ARG A 107 3.81 -6.60 -14.51
C ARG A 107 5.02 -5.87 -15.10
N LEU A 108 4.93 -4.57 -15.17
CA LEU A 108 6.08 -3.74 -15.54
C LEU A 108 7.26 -3.96 -14.58
N ASN A 109 8.46 -4.07 -15.14
CA ASN A 109 9.70 -4.20 -14.37
C ASN A 109 10.13 -2.83 -13.82
N THR A 110 9.23 -2.15 -13.08
CA THR A 110 9.50 -0.87 -12.42
C THR A 110 9.31 -1.02 -10.92
N PHE A 111 9.99 -0.17 -10.16
CA PHE A 111 9.91 -0.19 -8.70
C PHE A 111 8.46 -0.02 -8.20
N GLY A 112 7.72 0.94 -8.77
CA GLY A 112 6.32 1.19 -8.42
C GLY A 112 5.40 -0.01 -8.69
N ALA A 113 5.52 -0.64 -9.86
CA ALA A 113 4.71 -1.80 -10.23
C ALA A 113 5.03 -3.06 -9.38
N ILE A 114 6.26 -3.18 -8.89
CA ILE A 114 6.72 -4.34 -8.13
C ILE A 114 6.50 -4.17 -6.62
N TRP A 115 6.81 -3.00 -6.07
CA TRP A 115 6.82 -2.75 -4.64
C TRP A 115 5.71 -1.83 -4.14
N GLY A 116 4.96 -1.20 -5.06
CA GLY A 116 3.94 -0.18 -4.73
C GLY A 116 2.93 -0.66 -3.70
N ASP A 117 2.38 -1.86 -3.87
CA ASP A 117 1.38 -2.42 -2.95
C ASP A 117 1.95 -2.62 -1.53
N ALA A 118 3.15 -3.21 -1.42
CA ALA A 118 3.78 -3.44 -0.12
C ALA A 118 4.11 -2.13 0.59
N LEU A 119 4.57 -1.11 -0.14
CA LEU A 119 4.90 0.21 0.40
C LEU A 119 3.65 0.98 0.82
N THR A 120 2.58 0.93 0.02
CA THR A 120 1.32 1.61 0.33
C THR A 120 0.68 1.02 1.58
N ILE A 121 0.56 -0.32 1.63
CA ILE A 121 -0.01 -1.01 2.81
C ILE A 121 0.88 -0.77 4.04
N GLY A 122 2.20 -0.87 3.89
CA GLY A 122 3.16 -0.66 4.96
C GLY A 122 3.17 0.77 5.49
N GLY A 123 3.16 1.76 4.60
CA GLY A 123 3.10 3.18 4.95
C GLY A 123 1.81 3.53 5.70
N MET A 124 0.66 3.07 5.19
CA MET A 124 -0.62 3.28 5.86
C MET A 124 -0.66 2.57 7.22
N GLY A 125 -0.17 1.33 7.29
CA GLY A 125 -0.05 0.57 8.53
C GLY A 125 0.81 1.28 9.58
N ALA A 126 1.93 1.87 9.17
CA ALA A 126 2.80 2.64 10.05
C ALA A 126 2.09 3.89 10.62
N VAL A 127 1.33 4.62 9.80
CA VAL A 127 0.56 5.79 10.25
C VAL A 127 -0.48 5.39 11.29
N PHE A 128 -1.26 4.33 11.04
CA PHE A 128 -2.25 3.83 12.00
C PHE A 128 -1.60 3.33 13.28
N PHE A 129 -0.49 2.60 13.17
CA PHE A 129 0.22 2.06 14.33
C PHE A 129 0.78 3.18 15.23
N VAL A 130 1.52 4.11 14.65
CA VAL A 130 2.13 5.23 15.40
C VAL A 130 1.03 6.13 15.99
N GLY A 131 -0.01 6.45 15.22
CA GLY A 131 -1.16 7.22 15.69
C GLY A 131 -1.89 6.51 16.84
N GLY A 132 -2.10 5.20 16.74
CA GLY A 132 -2.72 4.39 17.79
C GLY A 132 -1.90 4.37 19.08
N VAL A 133 -0.61 4.08 18.99
CA VAL A 133 0.32 4.08 20.13
C VAL A 133 0.39 5.47 20.79
N GLY A 134 0.44 6.55 20.00
CA GLY A 134 0.43 7.92 20.49
C GLY A 134 -0.84 8.27 21.27
N GLN A 135 -2.00 7.82 20.79
CA GLN A 135 -3.27 8.00 21.53
C GLN A 135 -3.30 7.21 22.84
N LEU A 136 -2.85 5.96 22.82
CA LEU A 136 -2.74 5.13 24.03
C LEU A 136 -1.82 5.76 25.06
N TRP A 137 -0.65 6.22 24.64
CA TRP A 137 0.30 6.90 25.52
C TRP A 137 -0.31 8.14 26.17
N SER A 138 -0.97 8.97 25.37
CA SER A 138 -1.64 10.20 25.83
C SER A 138 -2.77 9.87 26.83
N GLY A 139 -3.60 8.89 26.52
CA GLY A 139 -4.69 8.45 27.38
C GLY A 139 -4.19 7.93 28.73
N VAL A 140 -3.17 7.05 28.74
CA VAL A 140 -2.57 6.50 29.96
C VAL A 140 -1.90 7.60 30.80
N ARG A 141 -1.23 8.54 30.15
CA ARG A 141 -0.60 9.68 30.84
C ARG A 141 -1.64 10.55 31.55
N MET A 142 -2.74 10.89 30.87
CA MET A 142 -3.84 11.67 31.48
C MET A 142 -4.50 10.95 32.65
N TRP A 143 -4.76 9.64 32.51
CA TRP A 143 -5.34 8.83 33.56
C TRP A 143 -4.45 8.76 34.81
N ARG A 144 -3.13 8.60 34.65
CA ARG A 144 -2.15 8.62 35.76
C ARG A 144 -2.09 9.98 36.45
N SER A 145 -2.20 11.09 35.71
CA SER A 145 -2.17 12.46 36.26
C SER A 145 -3.43 12.78 37.05
N GLY A 146 -4.60 12.28 36.63
CA GLY A 146 -5.86 12.42 37.36
C GLY A 146 -5.85 11.70 38.72
N ARG A 147 -5.27 10.50 38.77
CA ARG A 147 -5.20 9.69 40.02
C ARG A 147 -4.30 10.29 41.10
N LYS A 148 -3.34 11.17 40.77
CA LYS A 148 -2.46 11.82 41.74
C LYS A 148 -3.08 13.04 42.45
N ARG A 149 -4.28 13.46 42.00
CA ARG A 149 -4.98 14.64 42.55
C ARG A 149 -6.12 14.30 43.53
N THR A 150 -6.41 13.02 43.74
CA THR A 150 -7.33 12.49 44.76
C THR A 150 -6.54 11.87 45.89
#